data_3e1b4060a80070689cb3b6e6ca85fa4a
#
_entry.id   3e1b4060a80070689cb3b6e6ca85fa4a
#
_cell.length_a   1.000
_cell.length_b   1.000
_cell.length_c   1.000
_cell.angle_alpha   90.00
_cell.angle_beta   90.00
_cell.angle_gamma   90.00
#
_symmetry.space_group_name_H-M   'P 1'
#
loop_
_entity.id
_entity.type
_entity.pdbx_description
1 polymer ?
#
loop_
_entity_poly.entity_id
_entity_poly.type
_entity_poly.pdbx_seq_one_letter_code
_entity_poly.pdbx_strand_id
1 'polypeptide(L)'
;MGFFDFLKKASAPATPAEPTFPLTLAADAKGTVVAMENIPDEVFAQGILGKCCGIEPTEGKVFAPVDGEITQAPDSGHALGIMGVGGVEVLIHVGVDTVEMKGDGFSPKVKEGDKVKKGDLLLEMDLDKIAAAGHPAVVITVVTNTDDFKGVEVVASGDVEPGADLIKVSK
;
A
#
# COMPACT_ATOMS: atom_id res chain seq x y z
N MET A 1 -13.45 23.36 33.25
CA MET A 1 -13.44 22.97 32.68
C MET A 1 -13.62 22.54 32.36
N GLY A 2 -13.51 22.41 32.46
CA GLY A 2 -13.45 21.70 31.88
C GLY A 2 -13.42 21.78 31.08
N PHE A 3 -13.34 22.23 30.66
CA PHE A 3 -13.16 22.12 29.67
C PHE A 3 -12.26 22.18 29.52
N PHE A 4 -11.56 22.20 29.86
CA PHE A 4 -10.61 22.05 29.51
C PHE A 4 -10.06 21.39 29.96
N ASP A 5 -10.23 21.28 30.90
CA ASP A 5 -9.79 20.36 31.12
C ASP A 5 -10.11 19.37 30.30
N PHE A 6 -10.91 19.07 30.14
CA PHE A 6 -11.14 18.15 29.31
C PHE A 6 -10.67 18.47 28.03
N LEU A 7 -10.57 19.54 27.82
CA LEU A 7 -10.16 19.94 26.71
C LEU A 7 -8.80 19.64 26.52
N LYS A 8 -8.06 19.77 27.43
CA LYS A 8 -6.81 19.53 27.35
C LYS A 8 -6.56 18.18 27.17
N LYS A 9 -7.26 17.42 27.67
CA LYS A 9 -7.09 16.18 27.48
C LYS A 9 -7.39 15.84 26.16
N ALA A 10 -8.31 16.37 25.66
CA ALA A 10 -8.63 16.06 24.37
C ALA A 10 -7.53 16.42 23.46
N SER A 11 -6.81 17.37 23.84
CA SER A 11 -5.80 17.75 22.94
C SER A 11 -4.59 16.92 23.13
N ALA A 12 -4.56 16.16 24.13
CA ALA A 12 -3.50 15.27 24.25
C ALA A 12 -3.46 14.57 22.94
N PRO A 13 -2.37 14.61 22.27
CA PRO A 13 -2.25 13.97 21.04
C PRO A 13 -2.58 12.60 21.36
N ALA A 14 -3.62 12.23 20.86
CA ALA A 14 -3.97 10.92 20.98
C ALA A 14 -2.79 10.17 20.58
N THR A 15 -2.18 9.57 21.51
CA THR A 15 -1.36 8.46 21.19
C THR A 15 -2.26 7.60 20.37
N PRO A 16 -1.93 7.30 19.15
CA PRO A 16 -2.74 6.42 18.36
C PRO A 16 -2.94 5.18 19.17
N ALA A 17 -4.15 4.72 19.24
CA ALA A 17 -4.43 3.48 19.91
C ALA A 17 -3.47 2.46 19.39
N GLU A 18 -2.93 1.63 20.26
CA GLU A 18 -2.09 0.54 19.84
C GLU A 18 -2.86 -0.29 18.84
N PRO A 19 -2.25 -0.63 17.72
CA PRO A 19 -2.94 -1.42 16.74
C PRO A 19 -3.27 -2.79 17.32
N THR A 20 -4.44 -3.26 16.97
CA THR A 20 -4.88 -4.57 17.41
C THR A 20 -4.53 -5.58 16.33
N PHE A 21 -3.86 -6.64 16.71
CA PHE A 21 -3.57 -7.74 15.80
C PHE A 21 -4.64 -8.82 15.94
N PRO A 22 -5.01 -9.50 14.88
CA PRO A 22 -4.46 -9.34 13.52
C PRO A 22 -4.81 -8.00 12.92
N LEU A 23 -3.89 -7.48 12.14
CA LEU A 23 -4.05 -6.21 11.46
C LEU A 23 -4.32 -6.51 9.99
N THR A 24 -5.25 -5.81 9.37
CA THR A 24 -5.57 -6.07 7.98
C THR A 24 -5.18 -4.88 7.12
N LEU A 25 -4.39 -5.15 6.07
CA LEU A 25 -4.10 -4.15 5.06
C LEU A 25 -5.26 -4.16 4.07
N ALA A 26 -5.72 -2.97 3.70
CA ALA A 26 -6.83 -2.82 2.77
C ALA A 26 -6.34 -2.92 1.33
N ALA A 27 -7.24 -3.29 0.44
CA ALA A 27 -6.98 -3.22 -0.99
C ALA A 27 -6.68 -1.78 -1.35
N ASP A 28 -5.61 -1.57 -2.06
CA ASP A 28 -5.10 -0.24 -2.39
C ASP A 28 -5.46 0.19 -3.80
N ALA A 29 -6.20 -0.62 -4.53
CA ALA A 29 -6.68 -0.29 -5.86
C ALA A 29 -7.97 -1.04 -6.15
N LYS A 30 -8.69 -0.60 -7.16
CA LYS A 30 -9.88 -1.28 -7.63
C LYS A 30 -9.46 -2.21 -8.76
N GLY A 31 -9.78 -3.47 -8.66
CA GLY A 31 -9.44 -4.41 -9.72
C GLY A 31 -9.53 -5.85 -9.26
N THR A 32 -8.78 -6.72 -9.93
CA THR A 32 -8.80 -8.15 -9.68
C THR A 32 -7.52 -8.57 -8.99
N VAL A 33 -7.66 -9.32 -7.90
CA VAL A 33 -6.51 -9.79 -7.13
C VAL A 33 -5.69 -10.78 -7.94
N VAL A 34 -4.37 -10.61 -7.91
CA VAL A 34 -3.41 -11.50 -8.56
C VAL A 34 -2.60 -12.16 -7.47
N ALA A 35 -2.63 -13.47 -7.40
CA ALA A 35 -1.87 -14.21 -6.40
C ALA A 35 -0.38 -13.95 -6.60
N MET A 36 0.38 -14.00 -5.50
CA MET A 36 1.81 -13.71 -5.55
C MET A 36 2.54 -14.46 -6.66
N GLU A 37 2.30 -15.75 -6.76
CA GLU A 37 3.00 -16.58 -7.73
C GLU A 37 2.64 -16.25 -9.18
N ASN A 38 1.58 -15.50 -9.40
CA ASN A 38 1.12 -15.12 -10.74
C ASN A 38 1.55 -13.71 -11.14
N ILE A 39 2.26 -13.00 -10.27
CA ILE A 39 2.77 -11.68 -10.61
C ILE A 39 3.86 -11.86 -11.67
N PRO A 40 3.81 -11.09 -12.78
CA PRO A 40 4.76 -11.29 -13.88
C PRO A 40 6.13 -10.67 -13.62
N ASP A 41 6.69 -10.93 -12.45
CA ASP A 41 8.00 -10.48 -12.06
C ASP A 41 8.50 -11.45 -11.01
N GLU A 42 9.62 -12.13 -11.29
CA GLU A 42 10.09 -13.20 -10.42
C GLU A 42 10.46 -12.75 -9.01
N VAL A 43 10.96 -11.53 -8.87
CA VAL A 43 11.34 -11.03 -7.56
C VAL A 43 10.11 -10.98 -6.64
N PHE A 44 8.99 -10.51 -7.18
CA PHE A 44 7.76 -10.46 -6.40
C PHE A 44 7.10 -11.84 -6.32
N ALA A 45 7.05 -12.55 -7.41
CA ALA A 45 6.36 -13.85 -7.48
C ALA A 45 6.96 -14.89 -6.55
N GLN A 46 8.26 -14.79 -6.29
CA GLN A 46 8.95 -15.72 -5.41
C GLN A 46 8.99 -15.23 -3.96
N GLY A 47 8.44 -14.05 -3.69
CA GLY A 47 8.41 -13.51 -2.34
C GLY A 47 9.75 -13.04 -1.83
N ILE A 48 10.68 -12.72 -2.73
CA ILE A 48 12.03 -12.32 -2.34
C ILE A 48 12.01 -11.05 -1.49
N LEU A 49 11.12 -10.09 -1.80
CA LEU A 49 11.01 -8.85 -1.04
C LEU A 49 10.06 -8.98 0.14
N GLY A 50 9.31 -10.07 0.22
CA GLY A 50 8.34 -10.30 1.28
C GLY A 50 7.06 -10.89 0.71
N LYS A 51 6.15 -11.26 1.61
CA LYS A 51 4.85 -11.78 1.19
C LYS A 51 4.07 -10.65 0.51
N CYS A 52 3.47 -10.94 -0.61
CA CYS A 52 2.79 -9.91 -1.38
C CYS A 52 1.63 -10.46 -2.19
N CYS A 53 0.84 -9.57 -2.75
CA CYS A 53 -0.11 -9.91 -3.78
C CYS A 53 -0.26 -8.72 -4.71
N GLY A 54 -0.88 -8.94 -5.85
CA GLY A 54 -1.13 -7.88 -6.81
C GLY A 54 -2.60 -7.61 -6.97
N ILE A 55 -2.91 -6.47 -7.57
CA ILE A 55 -4.26 -6.15 -8.03
C ILE A 55 -4.08 -5.64 -9.45
N GLU A 56 -4.78 -6.27 -10.40
CA GLU A 56 -4.79 -5.78 -11.77
C GLU A 56 -5.81 -4.64 -11.80
N PRO A 57 -5.36 -3.39 -11.91
CA PRO A 57 -6.24 -2.25 -11.67
C PRO A 57 -7.18 -1.98 -12.83
N THR A 58 -8.41 -1.58 -12.51
CA THR A 58 -9.36 -1.11 -13.50
C THR A 58 -9.49 0.40 -13.46
N GLU A 59 -8.91 1.04 -12.44
CA GLU A 59 -8.87 2.50 -12.33
C GLU A 59 -7.47 2.93 -11.93
N GLY A 60 -7.07 4.09 -12.38
CA GLY A 60 -5.71 4.61 -12.16
C GLY A 60 -5.52 5.32 -10.84
N LYS A 61 -5.97 4.72 -9.75
CA LYS A 61 -5.82 5.32 -8.42
C LYS A 61 -5.31 4.30 -7.42
N VAL A 62 -4.39 4.74 -6.58
CA VAL A 62 -3.80 3.90 -5.52
C VAL A 62 -4.04 4.58 -4.19
N PHE A 63 -4.57 3.83 -3.23
CA PHE A 63 -4.96 4.33 -1.91
C PHE A 63 -4.13 3.69 -0.82
N ALA A 64 -4.03 4.36 0.33
CA ALA A 64 -3.24 3.83 1.44
C ALA A 64 -3.91 2.56 2.00
N PRO A 65 -3.17 1.46 2.11
CA PRO A 65 -3.73 0.21 2.67
C PRO A 65 -3.70 0.19 4.19
N VAL A 66 -3.03 1.15 4.82
CA VAL A 66 -2.82 1.15 6.25
C VAL A 66 -2.53 2.59 6.70
N ASP A 67 -2.83 2.90 7.95
CA ASP A 67 -2.42 4.16 8.53
C ASP A 67 -0.91 4.12 8.74
N GLY A 68 -0.22 5.19 8.45
CA GLY A 68 1.23 5.21 8.64
C GLY A 68 1.89 6.46 8.10
N GLU A 69 3.18 6.34 7.85
CA GLU A 69 3.99 7.44 7.36
C GLU A 69 4.71 7.01 6.08
N ILE A 70 4.75 7.90 5.11
CA ILE A 70 5.44 7.63 3.85
C ILE A 70 6.94 7.67 4.10
N THR A 71 7.63 6.58 3.88
CA THR A 71 9.07 6.48 4.12
C THR A 71 9.88 6.62 2.84
N GLN A 72 9.26 6.32 1.69
CA GLN A 72 9.91 6.46 0.40
C GLN A 72 8.88 6.90 -0.62
N ALA A 73 9.25 7.90 -1.42
CA ALA A 73 8.40 8.37 -2.51
C ALA A 73 9.32 8.90 -3.61
N PRO A 74 9.96 7.99 -4.37
CA PRO A 74 10.90 8.41 -5.41
C PRO A 74 10.23 9.20 -6.51
N ASP A 75 11.00 10.06 -7.17
CA ASP A 75 10.50 10.92 -8.23
C ASP A 75 9.90 10.13 -9.39
N SER A 76 10.34 8.88 -9.57
CA SER A 76 9.80 8.02 -10.63
C SER A 76 8.32 7.69 -10.42
N GLY A 77 7.81 7.90 -9.21
CA GLY A 77 6.37 7.82 -8.92
C GLY A 77 5.76 6.43 -8.95
N HIS A 78 6.53 5.41 -9.31
CA HIS A 78 5.97 4.06 -9.49
C HIS A 78 5.98 3.23 -8.21
N ALA A 79 6.57 3.72 -7.14
CA ALA A 79 6.69 2.96 -5.90
C ALA A 79 6.57 3.88 -4.69
N LEU A 80 6.01 3.36 -3.62
CA LEU A 80 5.86 4.08 -2.36
C LEU A 80 6.15 3.14 -1.21
N GLY A 81 6.88 3.63 -0.20
CA GLY A 81 7.10 2.89 1.04
C GLY A 81 6.30 3.50 2.16
N ILE A 82 5.70 2.68 3.00
CA ILE A 82 4.92 3.14 4.15
C ILE A 82 5.36 2.36 5.38
N MET A 83 5.66 3.08 6.45
CA MET A 83 5.81 2.46 7.75
C MET A 83 4.44 2.52 8.41
N GLY A 84 3.75 1.40 8.44
CA GLY A 84 2.40 1.33 8.95
C GLY A 84 2.34 1.17 10.46
N VAL A 85 1.15 1.40 11.00
CA VAL A 85 0.91 1.16 12.43
C VAL A 85 1.24 -0.28 12.74
N GLY A 86 1.67 -0.53 13.96
CA GLY A 86 2.07 -1.88 14.36
C GLY A 86 3.43 -2.30 13.84
N GLY A 87 4.14 -1.40 13.15
CA GLY A 87 5.46 -1.71 12.63
C GLY A 87 5.46 -2.48 11.32
N VAL A 88 4.32 -2.50 10.60
CA VAL A 88 4.24 -3.21 9.32
C VAL A 88 4.86 -2.34 8.23
N GLU A 89 5.90 -2.84 7.58
CA GLU A 89 6.56 -2.10 6.50
C GLU A 89 5.94 -2.53 5.18
N VAL A 90 5.36 -1.59 4.48
CA VAL A 90 4.63 -1.87 3.23
C VAL A 90 5.31 -1.18 2.07
N LEU A 91 5.53 -1.93 0.99
CA LEU A 91 5.96 -1.37 -0.28
C LEU A 91 4.81 -1.53 -1.26
N ILE A 92 4.42 -0.44 -1.90
CA ILE A 92 3.47 -0.49 -2.99
C ILE A 92 4.25 -0.22 -4.26
N HIS A 93 4.25 -1.18 -5.18
CA HIS A 93 4.98 -1.07 -6.44
C HIS A 93 3.96 -1.14 -7.57
N VAL A 94 3.91 -0.10 -8.39
CA VAL A 94 2.93 -0.03 -9.45
C VAL A 94 3.57 -0.48 -10.75
N GLY A 95 3.07 -1.60 -11.26
CA GLY A 95 3.51 -2.16 -12.52
C GLY A 95 4.83 -2.91 -12.43
N VAL A 96 5.23 -3.46 -13.55
CA VAL A 96 6.49 -4.19 -13.68
C VAL A 96 7.38 -3.40 -14.61
N ASP A 97 8.61 -3.12 -14.15
CA ASP A 97 9.60 -2.35 -14.91
C ASP A 97 9.17 -0.91 -15.21
N THR A 98 8.18 -0.42 -14.51
CA THR A 98 7.63 0.92 -14.74
C THR A 98 8.57 2.03 -14.31
N VAL A 99 9.64 1.71 -13.58
CA VAL A 99 10.70 2.68 -13.29
C VAL A 99 11.27 3.22 -14.60
N GLU A 100 11.23 2.44 -15.67
CA GLU A 100 11.76 2.85 -16.97
C GLU A 100 10.94 3.98 -17.60
N MET A 101 9.72 4.22 -17.11
CA MET A 101 8.89 5.31 -17.60
C MET A 101 9.32 6.66 -17.04
N LYS A 102 10.23 6.66 -16.06
CA LYS A 102 10.82 7.89 -15.51
C LYS A 102 9.78 8.90 -15.02
N GLY A 103 8.71 8.40 -14.43
CA GLY A 103 7.65 9.22 -13.88
C GLY A 103 6.54 9.58 -14.85
N ASP A 104 6.70 9.30 -16.13
CA ASP A 104 5.66 9.61 -17.10
C ASP A 104 4.46 8.70 -16.86
N GLY A 105 3.31 9.31 -16.65
CA GLY A 105 2.09 8.56 -16.35
C GLY A 105 1.82 8.35 -14.87
N PHE A 106 2.69 8.85 -13.97
CA PHE A 106 2.51 8.74 -12.54
C PHE A 106 2.40 10.12 -11.90
N SER A 107 1.43 10.27 -11.00
CA SER A 107 1.20 11.54 -10.32
C SER A 107 1.05 11.28 -8.82
N PRO A 108 2.16 11.25 -8.07
CA PRO A 108 2.10 11.05 -6.63
C PRO A 108 1.40 12.21 -5.94
N LYS A 109 0.61 11.89 -4.92
CA LYS A 109 -0.12 12.88 -4.13
C LYS A 109 0.50 13.05 -2.75
N VAL A 110 1.54 12.27 -2.45
CA VAL A 110 2.22 12.31 -1.16
C VAL A 110 3.72 12.34 -1.39
N LYS A 111 4.45 12.70 -0.35
CA LYS A 111 5.90 12.72 -0.38
C LYS A 111 6.44 12.11 0.89
N GLU A 112 7.72 11.84 0.90
CA GLU A 112 8.40 11.27 2.06
C GLU A 112 8.14 12.13 3.28
N GLY A 113 7.78 11.50 4.39
CA GLY A 113 7.45 12.18 5.64
C GLY A 113 5.98 12.45 5.85
N ASP A 114 5.16 12.34 4.81
CA ASP A 114 3.72 12.58 4.98
C ASP A 114 3.08 11.48 5.79
N LYS A 115 2.12 11.85 6.63
CA LYS A 115 1.32 10.89 7.37
C LYS A 115 0.05 10.63 6.60
N VAL A 116 -0.34 9.37 6.52
CA VAL A 116 -1.51 8.96 5.75
C VAL A 116 -2.42 8.08 6.59
N LYS A 117 -3.69 8.06 6.22
CA LYS A 117 -4.67 7.19 6.82
C LYS A 117 -5.14 6.21 5.77
N LYS A 118 -5.52 5.01 6.22
CA LYS A 118 -6.10 4.00 5.33
C LYS A 118 -7.17 4.65 4.48
N GLY A 119 -7.08 4.49 3.17
CA GLY A 119 -8.03 5.06 2.23
C GLY A 119 -7.64 6.40 1.62
N ASP A 120 -6.56 7.03 2.10
CA ASP A 120 -6.09 8.27 1.49
C ASP A 120 -5.55 7.98 0.08
N LEU A 121 -5.81 8.90 -0.85
CA LEU A 121 -5.29 8.76 -2.20
C LEU A 121 -3.79 9.05 -2.20
N LEU A 122 -3.01 8.09 -2.64
CA LEU A 122 -1.55 8.20 -2.63
C LEU A 122 -0.97 8.58 -3.98
N LEU A 123 -1.60 8.10 -5.06
CA LEU A 123 -0.99 8.16 -6.38
C LEU A 123 -2.06 8.00 -7.42
N GLU A 124 -1.93 8.74 -8.53
CA GLU A 124 -2.74 8.47 -9.73
C GLU A 124 -1.80 8.00 -10.82
N MET A 125 -2.28 7.10 -11.65
CA MET A 125 -1.50 6.55 -12.75
C MET A 125 -2.33 6.52 -14.01
N ASP A 126 -1.66 6.67 -15.13
CA ASP A 126 -2.31 6.64 -16.43
C ASP A 126 -2.15 5.24 -16.99
N LEU A 127 -3.22 4.44 -16.88
CA LEU A 127 -3.17 3.04 -17.31
C LEU A 127 -2.88 2.91 -18.80
N ASP A 128 -3.35 3.86 -19.61
CA ASP A 128 -3.11 3.82 -21.05
C ASP A 128 -1.63 4.04 -21.37
N LYS A 129 -0.97 4.94 -20.64
CA LYS A 129 0.45 5.17 -20.85
C LYS A 129 1.28 3.98 -20.43
N ILE A 130 0.91 3.32 -19.33
CA ILE A 130 1.63 2.13 -18.87
C ILE A 130 1.50 1.04 -19.92
N ALA A 131 0.29 0.82 -20.45
CA ALA A 131 0.07 -0.18 -21.48
C ALA A 131 0.82 0.17 -22.76
N ALA A 132 0.81 1.44 -23.15
CA ALA A 132 1.49 1.87 -24.37
C ALA A 132 3.00 1.69 -24.25
N ALA A 133 3.54 1.79 -23.04
CA ALA A 133 4.95 1.56 -22.80
C ALA A 133 5.31 0.07 -22.74
N GLY A 134 4.31 -0.80 -22.81
CA GLY A 134 4.54 -2.25 -22.84
C GLY A 134 4.70 -2.88 -21.47
N HIS A 135 4.29 -2.20 -20.40
CA HIS A 135 4.46 -2.73 -19.05
C HIS A 135 3.15 -3.21 -18.46
N PRO A 136 3.17 -4.29 -17.66
CA PRO A 136 2.00 -4.64 -16.85
C PRO A 136 1.74 -3.53 -15.84
N ALA A 137 0.47 -3.28 -15.55
CA ALA A 137 0.07 -2.21 -14.63
C ALA A 137 -0.30 -2.74 -13.24
N VAL A 138 -0.02 -3.99 -12.95
CA VAL A 138 -0.41 -4.61 -11.69
C VAL A 138 0.12 -3.81 -10.50
N VAL A 139 -0.73 -3.55 -9.52
CA VAL A 139 -0.35 -2.86 -8.29
C VAL A 139 0.05 -3.94 -7.28
N ILE A 140 1.30 -3.91 -6.86
CA ILE A 140 1.86 -4.96 -6.00
C ILE A 140 2.01 -4.41 -4.58
N THR A 141 1.43 -5.10 -3.61
CA THR A 141 1.48 -4.70 -2.20
C THR A 141 2.31 -5.73 -1.45
N VAL A 142 3.42 -5.30 -0.88
CA VAL A 142 4.40 -6.17 -0.25
C VAL A 142 4.56 -5.81 1.22
N VAL A 143 4.55 -6.81 2.10
CA VAL A 143 4.97 -6.61 3.49
C VAL A 143 6.45 -6.96 3.53
N THR A 144 7.31 -5.95 3.52
CA THR A 144 8.75 -6.19 3.36
C THR A 144 9.37 -6.78 4.60
N ASN A 145 8.78 -6.59 5.78
CA ASN A 145 9.26 -7.19 7.01
C ASN A 145 8.39 -8.37 7.45
N THR A 146 8.02 -9.20 6.49
CA THR A 146 7.18 -10.39 6.75
C THR A 146 7.70 -11.21 7.92
N ASP A 147 9.01 -11.34 8.04
CA ASP A 147 9.61 -12.20 9.05
C ASP A 147 9.46 -11.66 10.48
N ASP A 148 9.05 -10.40 10.63
CA ASP A 148 8.81 -9.83 11.95
C ASP A 148 7.45 -10.27 12.50
N PHE A 149 6.65 -10.97 11.73
CA PHE A 149 5.28 -11.32 12.09
C PHE A 149 5.08 -12.83 12.06
N LYS A 150 4.14 -13.31 12.87
CA LYS A 150 3.85 -14.74 12.93
C LYS A 150 3.22 -15.19 11.61
N GLY A 151 2.40 -14.35 11.01
CA GLY A 151 1.75 -14.71 9.75
C GLY A 151 1.42 -13.49 8.92
N VAL A 152 1.59 -13.60 7.61
CA VAL A 152 1.16 -12.61 6.64
C VAL A 152 0.44 -13.39 5.57
N GLU A 153 -0.84 -13.12 5.41
CA GLU A 153 -1.70 -13.96 4.59
C GLU A 153 -2.59 -13.13 3.69
N VAL A 154 -2.62 -13.46 2.41
CA VAL A 154 -3.53 -12.82 1.46
C VAL A 154 -4.92 -13.40 1.69
N VAL A 155 -5.89 -12.55 2.00
CA VAL A 155 -7.24 -12.99 2.33
C VAL A 155 -8.28 -12.63 1.27
N ALA A 156 -7.87 -11.94 0.21
CA ALA A 156 -8.78 -11.54 -0.87
C ALA A 156 -8.55 -12.37 -2.12
N SER A 157 -9.58 -12.50 -2.93
CA SER A 157 -9.50 -13.11 -4.25
C SER A 157 -10.60 -12.50 -5.11
N GLY A 158 -10.44 -12.57 -6.42
CA GLY A 158 -11.42 -12.03 -7.35
C GLY A 158 -11.38 -10.51 -7.36
N ASP A 159 -12.50 -9.90 -7.67
CA ASP A 159 -12.59 -8.45 -7.78
C ASP A 159 -12.68 -7.80 -6.42
N VAL A 160 -11.96 -6.71 -6.23
CA VAL A 160 -11.97 -5.96 -4.97
C VAL A 160 -12.16 -4.47 -5.24
N GLU A 161 -12.71 -3.79 -4.23
CA GLU A 161 -12.80 -2.35 -4.19
C GLU A 161 -11.76 -1.83 -3.20
N PRO A 162 -11.28 -0.60 -3.34
CA PRO A 162 -10.37 -0.04 -2.36
C PRO A 162 -11.03 -0.08 -0.98
N GLY A 163 -10.25 -0.46 0.02
CA GLY A 163 -10.75 -0.57 1.38
C GLY A 163 -11.16 -1.98 1.78
N ALA A 164 -11.34 -2.89 0.83
CA ALA A 164 -11.65 -4.28 1.16
C ALA A 164 -10.43 -4.93 1.83
N ASP A 165 -10.66 -5.96 2.64
CA ASP A 165 -9.55 -6.67 3.29
C ASP A 165 -8.68 -7.35 2.24
N LEU A 166 -7.39 -7.14 2.29
CA LEU A 166 -6.46 -7.70 1.30
C LEU A 166 -5.44 -8.63 1.92
N ILE A 167 -4.70 -8.16 2.93
CA ILE A 167 -3.64 -8.94 3.56
C ILE A 167 -3.81 -8.86 5.07
N LYS A 168 -3.80 -10.03 5.71
CA LYS A 168 -3.94 -10.12 7.16
C LYS A 168 -2.57 -10.37 7.76
N VAL A 169 -2.19 -9.54 8.73
CA VAL A 169 -0.91 -9.65 9.42
C VAL A 169 -1.18 -10.05 10.86
N SER A 170 -0.58 -11.15 11.30
CA SER A 170 -0.76 -11.68 12.64
C SER A 170 0.55 -11.60 13.41
N LYS A 171 0.44 -11.24 14.68
CA LYS A 171 1.63 -11.11 15.51
C LYS A 171 1.83 -12.34 16.39
#